data_0b3ae3664d86b43d6dd55ea3d7b186d6
#
_entry.id   0b3ae3664d86b43d6dd55ea3d7b186d6
#
_cell.length_a   1.000
_cell.length_b   1.000
_cell.length_c   1.000
_cell.angle_alpha   90.00
_cell.angle_beta   90.00
_cell.angle_gamma   90.00
#
_symmetry.space_group_name_H-M   'P 1'
#
loop_
_entity.id
_entity.type
_entity.pdbx_description
1 polymer ?
#
loop_
_entity_poly.entity_id
_entity_poly.type
_entity_poly.pdbx_seq_one_letter_code
_entity_poly.pdbx_strand_id
1 'polypeptide(L)'
;ISKSAGIVMMAEATREQMAKKLQSGVLKPFDQLNASNIMEAVPVVTAMQVAAAKSKEAGYTFRAPKVMPRNPQNAPTDLEKGVLAELESKNLAEKIIIEPNQIRYFRPIRLTAECLYCHGDPVGGKDVTGGTKEGWREGEIHGAFQVISSLEEANNAVARARWHVVLSVLATLAC
;
A
#
# COMPACT_ATOMS: atom_id res chain seq x y z
N ILE A 1 -2.00 -13.91 -4.33
CA ILE A 1 -2.07 -12.72 -5.22
C ILE A 1 -3.44 -12.04 -5.04
N SER A 2 -4.56 -12.74 -5.22
CA SER A 2 -5.91 -12.14 -5.13
C SER A 2 -6.18 -11.46 -3.79
N LYS A 3 -5.75 -12.06 -2.66
CA LYS A 3 -5.86 -11.46 -1.32
C LYS A 3 -5.10 -10.12 -1.24
N SER A 4 -3.84 -10.08 -1.70
CA SER A 4 -3.01 -8.88 -1.65
C SER A 4 -3.58 -7.76 -2.54
N ALA A 5 -4.05 -8.11 -3.74
CA ALA A 5 -4.73 -7.18 -4.64
C ALA A 5 -6.01 -6.60 -3.99
N GLY A 6 -6.84 -7.45 -3.38
CA GLY A 6 -8.05 -7.03 -2.68
C GLY A 6 -7.77 -6.03 -1.56
N ILE A 7 -6.73 -6.27 -0.74
CA ILE A 7 -6.33 -5.35 0.34
C ILE A 7 -5.93 -3.98 -0.23
N VAL A 8 -5.12 -3.97 -1.30
CA VAL A 8 -4.68 -2.71 -1.92
C VAL A 8 -5.85 -1.97 -2.57
N MET A 9 -6.75 -2.68 -3.25
CA MET A 9 -7.96 -2.06 -3.83
C MET A 9 -8.87 -1.46 -2.75
N MET A 10 -9.01 -2.11 -1.60
CA MET A 10 -9.76 -1.55 -0.46
C MET A 10 -9.08 -0.31 0.12
N ALA A 11 -7.75 -0.29 0.22
CA ALA A 11 -7.01 0.90 0.64
C ALA A 11 -7.20 2.06 -0.36
N GLU A 12 -7.12 1.78 -1.66
CA GLU A 12 -7.37 2.76 -2.72
C GLU A 12 -8.79 3.32 -2.64
N ALA A 13 -9.79 2.44 -2.55
CA ALA A 13 -11.19 2.84 -2.41
C ALA A 13 -11.43 3.67 -1.13
N THR A 14 -10.79 3.33 -0.02
CA THR A 14 -10.86 4.09 1.24
C THR A 14 -10.32 5.50 1.03
N ARG A 15 -9.15 5.65 0.40
CA ARG A 15 -8.56 6.95 0.06
C ARG A 15 -9.52 7.79 -0.78
N GLU A 16 -10.10 7.21 -1.83
CA GLU A 16 -11.02 7.89 -2.73
C GLU A 16 -12.31 8.32 -2.02
N GLN A 17 -12.89 7.45 -1.20
CA GLN A 17 -14.10 7.76 -0.45
C GLN A 17 -13.86 8.87 0.58
N MET A 18 -12.70 8.87 1.26
CA MET A 18 -12.32 9.95 2.16
C MET A 18 -12.18 11.28 1.42
N ALA A 19 -11.54 11.29 0.25
CA ALA A 19 -11.41 12.48 -0.58
C ALA A 19 -12.79 13.04 -1.01
N LYS A 20 -13.68 12.17 -1.48
CA LYS A 20 -15.06 12.55 -1.84
C LYS A 20 -15.85 13.15 -0.66
N LYS A 21 -15.70 12.60 0.54
CA LYS A 21 -16.37 13.10 1.73
C LYS A 21 -15.86 14.49 2.16
N LEU A 22 -14.56 14.74 1.98
CA LEU A 22 -13.98 16.08 2.19
C LEU A 22 -14.54 17.08 1.18
N GLN A 23 -14.57 16.72 -0.11
CA GLN A 23 -15.10 17.59 -1.18
C GLN A 23 -16.57 17.90 -1.01
N SER A 24 -17.37 16.91 -0.60
CA SER A 24 -18.83 17.08 -0.43
C SER A 24 -19.22 17.76 0.88
N GLY A 25 -18.26 18.11 1.74
CA GLY A 25 -18.50 18.74 3.03
C GLY A 25 -19.11 17.81 4.10
N VAL A 26 -19.17 16.48 3.83
CA VAL A 26 -19.57 15.49 4.84
C VAL A 26 -18.54 15.42 5.97
N LEU A 27 -17.27 15.58 5.63
CA LEU A 27 -16.19 15.80 6.60
C LEU A 27 -15.85 17.28 6.64
N LYS A 28 -15.45 17.77 7.83
CA LYS A 28 -14.99 19.15 7.97
C LYS A 28 -13.79 19.42 7.06
N PRO A 29 -13.76 20.56 6.37
CA PRO A 29 -12.58 21.00 5.62
C PRO A 29 -11.34 21.08 6.51
N PHE A 30 -10.17 20.91 5.93
CA PHE A 30 -8.90 20.89 6.68
C PHE A 30 -8.65 22.17 7.51
N ASP A 31 -9.05 23.32 7.02
CA ASP A 31 -8.93 24.62 7.70
C ASP A 31 -9.81 24.75 8.96
N GLN A 32 -10.77 23.85 9.15
CA GLN A 32 -11.64 23.75 10.33
C GLN A 32 -11.22 22.63 11.29
N LEU A 33 -10.11 21.95 11.01
CA LEU A 33 -9.57 20.88 11.85
C LEU A 33 -8.45 21.44 12.76
N ASN A 34 -8.35 20.85 13.96
CA ASN A 34 -7.23 21.15 14.85
C ASN A 34 -5.94 20.52 14.33
N ALA A 35 -4.81 21.18 14.54
CA ALA A 35 -3.50 20.65 14.13
C ALA A 35 -3.19 19.27 14.71
N SER A 36 -3.75 18.93 15.87
CA SER A 36 -3.55 17.61 16.52
C SER A 36 -4.22 16.44 15.80
N ASN A 37 -5.27 16.69 15.03
CA ASN A 37 -6.06 15.64 14.38
C ASN A 37 -6.19 15.80 12.87
N ILE A 38 -5.57 16.82 12.29
CA ILE A 38 -5.64 17.06 10.84
C ILE A 38 -5.12 15.86 10.02
N MET A 39 -4.11 15.15 10.53
CA MET A 39 -3.54 13.99 9.88
C MET A 39 -4.53 12.82 9.78
N GLU A 40 -5.47 12.69 10.72
CA GLU A 40 -6.52 11.66 10.70
C GLU A 40 -7.50 11.86 9.53
N ALA A 41 -7.66 13.09 9.07
CA ALA A 41 -8.53 13.42 7.94
C ALA A 41 -7.83 13.29 6.57
N VAL A 42 -6.50 13.10 6.54
CA VAL A 42 -5.76 12.94 5.28
C VAL A 42 -6.12 11.61 4.62
N PRO A 43 -6.67 11.61 3.40
CA PRO A 43 -7.23 10.40 2.79
C PRO A 43 -6.27 9.20 2.70
N VAL A 44 -4.99 9.44 2.34
CA VAL A 44 -3.99 8.37 2.26
C VAL A 44 -3.61 7.85 3.64
N VAL A 45 -3.60 8.68 4.67
CA VAL A 45 -3.31 8.26 6.06
C VAL A 45 -4.41 7.33 6.56
N THR A 46 -5.68 7.72 6.38
CA THR A 46 -6.81 6.85 6.72
C THR A 46 -6.76 5.52 5.98
N ALA A 47 -6.45 5.54 4.67
CA ALA A 47 -6.32 4.32 3.88
C ALA A 47 -5.23 3.39 4.42
N MET A 48 -4.06 3.94 4.80
CA MET A 48 -2.97 3.18 5.41
C MET A 48 -3.36 2.61 6.78
N GLN A 49 -4.02 3.39 7.62
CA GLN A 49 -4.51 2.94 8.93
C GLN A 49 -5.52 1.79 8.79
N VAL A 50 -6.50 1.92 7.91
CA VAL A 50 -7.50 0.87 7.63
C VAL A 50 -6.83 -0.40 7.12
N ALA A 51 -5.91 -0.28 6.15
CA ALA A 51 -5.19 -1.43 5.62
C ALA A 51 -4.28 -2.10 6.65
N ALA A 52 -3.71 -1.34 7.59
CA ALA A 52 -2.83 -1.87 8.64
C ALA A 52 -3.60 -2.45 9.83
N ALA A 53 -4.83 -2.00 10.09
CA ALA A 53 -5.59 -2.32 11.32
C ALA A 53 -5.75 -3.83 11.59
N LYS A 54 -5.88 -4.63 10.55
CA LYS A 54 -6.04 -6.10 10.63
C LYS A 54 -4.86 -6.88 10.03
N SER A 55 -3.76 -6.20 9.72
CA SER A 55 -2.62 -6.78 9.01
C SER A 55 -2.00 -7.96 9.75
N LYS A 56 -1.80 -7.84 11.07
CA LYS A 56 -1.24 -8.90 11.91
C LYS A 56 -2.15 -10.12 11.96
N GLU A 57 -3.45 -9.93 12.18
CA GLU A 57 -4.46 -10.99 12.25
C GLU A 57 -4.58 -11.70 10.89
N ALA A 58 -4.51 -10.95 9.79
CA ALA A 58 -4.65 -11.47 8.44
C ALA A 58 -3.33 -11.94 7.81
N GLY A 59 -2.21 -11.89 8.53
CA GLY A 59 -0.92 -12.42 8.10
C GLY A 59 -0.28 -11.68 6.93
N TYR A 60 -0.36 -10.34 6.93
CA TYR A 60 0.34 -9.51 5.94
C TYR A 60 0.94 -8.26 6.58
N THR A 61 1.86 -7.63 5.86
CA THR A 61 2.37 -6.29 6.17
C THR A 61 1.92 -5.33 5.09
N PHE A 62 1.41 -4.15 5.50
CA PHE A 62 1.04 -3.07 4.59
C PHE A 62 2.06 -1.94 4.68
N ARG A 63 2.50 -1.42 3.53
CA ARG A 63 3.44 -0.31 3.40
C ARG A 63 2.99 0.65 2.30
N ALA A 64 3.48 1.88 2.35
CA ALA A 64 3.32 2.86 1.28
C ALA A 64 4.69 3.49 0.91
N PRO A 65 5.61 2.71 0.29
CA PRO A 65 6.93 3.22 -0.07
C PRO A 65 6.83 4.37 -1.07
N LYS A 66 7.62 5.40 -0.82
CA LYS A 66 7.74 6.60 -1.66
C LYS A 66 9.17 7.13 -1.66
N VAL A 67 9.66 7.56 -2.80
CA VAL A 67 10.94 8.29 -2.89
C VAL A 67 10.76 9.66 -2.24
N MET A 68 11.69 10.06 -1.38
CA MET A 68 11.62 11.29 -0.57
C MET A 68 10.28 11.46 0.17
N PRO A 69 9.93 10.52 1.07
CA PRO A 69 8.66 10.59 1.76
C PRO A 69 8.65 11.69 2.83
N ARG A 70 7.49 12.30 3.07
CA ARG A 70 7.30 13.21 4.22
C ARG A 70 7.35 12.47 5.55
N ASN A 71 6.87 11.22 5.58
CA ASN A 71 7.02 10.32 6.72
C ASN A 71 8.20 9.38 6.47
N PRO A 72 9.28 9.46 7.27
CA PRO A 72 10.47 8.61 7.10
C PRO A 72 10.19 7.09 7.11
N GLN A 73 9.12 6.65 7.77
CA GLN A 73 8.72 5.24 7.80
C GLN A 73 8.31 4.71 6.41
N ASN A 74 7.97 5.61 5.48
CA ASN A 74 7.64 5.27 4.11
C ASN A 74 8.88 5.31 3.18
N ALA A 75 10.09 5.50 3.73
CA ALA A 75 11.31 5.43 2.94
C ALA A 75 11.44 4.04 2.28
N PRO A 76 11.69 3.99 0.96
CA PRO A 76 11.75 2.74 0.23
C PRO A 76 13.09 2.04 0.47
N THR A 77 13.06 0.71 0.57
CA THR A 77 14.24 -0.14 0.43
C THR A 77 14.77 -0.08 -1.01
N ASP A 78 15.97 -0.62 -1.27
CA ASP A 78 16.51 -0.62 -2.63
C ASP A 78 15.66 -1.44 -3.61
N LEU A 79 15.08 -2.57 -3.17
CA LEU A 79 14.11 -3.32 -3.94
C LEU A 79 12.89 -2.44 -4.27
N GLU A 80 12.34 -1.75 -3.28
CA GLU A 80 11.16 -0.90 -3.45
C GLU A 80 11.47 0.30 -4.37
N LYS A 81 12.66 0.89 -4.32
CA LYS A 81 13.10 1.93 -5.26
C LYS A 81 13.09 1.42 -6.71
N GLY A 82 13.64 0.21 -6.93
CA GLY A 82 13.63 -0.41 -8.25
C GLY A 82 12.21 -0.65 -8.78
N VAL A 83 11.31 -1.12 -7.91
CA VAL A 83 9.90 -1.32 -8.27
C VAL A 83 9.19 0.00 -8.58
N LEU A 84 9.39 1.04 -7.77
CA LEU A 84 8.81 2.37 -8.01
C LEU A 84 9.25 2.92 -9.36
N ALA A 85 10.55 2.84 -9.68
CA ALA A 85 11.08 3.27 -10.98
C ALA A 85 10.49 2.45 -12.15
N GLU A 86 10.28 1.15 -11.97
CA GLU A 86 9.68 0.30 -12.99
C GLU A 86 8.18 0.61 -13.19
N LEU A 87 7.42 0.82 -12.09
CA LEU A 87 6.01 1.22 -12.15
C LEU A 87 5.83 2.53 -12.92
N GLU A 88 6.74 3.49 -12.70
CA GLU A 88 6.71 4.79 -13.36
C GLU A 88 7.12 4.68 -14.82
N SER A 89 8.33 4.15 -15.11
CA SER A 89 8.91 4.14 -16.46
C SER A 89 8.11 3.30 -17.45
N LYS A 90 7.47 2.22 -16.99
CA LYS A 90 6.64 1.33 -17.82
C LYS A 90 5.15 1.58 -17.69
N ASN A 91 4.75 2.57 -16.89
CA ASN A 91 3.36 2.91 -16.61
C ASN A 91 2.50 1.69 -16.16
N LEU A 92 3.07 0.84 -15.31
CA LEU A 92 2.42 -0.40 -14.90
C LEU A 92 1.21 -0.12 -13.98
N ALA A 93 0.18 -0.95 -14.09
CA ALA A 93 -0.96 -0.94 -13.18
C ALA A 93 -0.65 -1.62 -11.84
N GLU A 94 0.26 -2.59 -11.85
CA GLU A 94 0.70 -3.34 -10.67
C GLU A 94 2.04 -4.02 -10.92
N LYS A 95 2.70 -4.43 -9.84
CA LYS A 95 3.90 -5.28 -9.87
C LYS A 95 3.81 -6.34 -8.78
N ILE A 96 4.12 -7.58 -9.14
CA ILE A 96 4.16 -8.71 -8.22
C ILE A 96 5.57 -9.28 -8.20
N ILE A 97 6.09 -9.52 -7.00
CA ILE A 97 7.34 -10.23 -6.78
C ILE A 97 7.03 -11.44 -5.92
N ILE A 98 7.41 -12.61 -6.41
CA ILE A 98 7.25 -13.86 -5.68
C ILE A 98 8.64 -14.27 -5.18
N GLU A 99 8.77 -14.36 -3.86
CA GLU A 99 9.96 -14.80 -3.16
C GLU A 99 9.65 -16.17 -2.49
N PRO A 100 10.64 -16.95 -2.07
CA PRO A 100 10.40 -18.29 -1.52
C PRO A 100 9.40 -18.35 -0.37
N ASN A 101 9.40 -17.33 0.49
CA ASN A 101 8.59 -17.30 1.71
C ASN A 101 7.55 -16.17 1.75
N GLN A 102 7.48 -15.35 0.71
CA GLN A 102 6.52 -14.24 0.68
C GLN A 102 6.18 -13.80 -0.75
N ILE A 103 5.05 -13.12 -0.86
CA ILE A 103 4.65 -12.43 -2.08
C ILE A 103 4.58 -10.94 -1.74
N ARG A 104 5.17 -10.11 -2.62
CA ARG A 104 5.04 -8.66 -2.58
C ARG A 104 4.17 -8.20 -3.74
N TYR A 105 3.08 -7.55 -3.42
CA TYR A 105 2.16 -6.94 -4.38
C TYR A 105 2.27 -5.42 -4.27
N PHE A 106 2.49 -4.76 -5.39
CA PHE A 106 2.59 -3.31 -5.48
C PHE A 106 1.55 -2.76 -6.44
N ARG A 107 0.93 -1.65 -6.06
CA ARG A 107 0.06 -0.87 -6.93
C ARG A 107 0.41 0.61 -6.81
N PRO A 108 0.66 1.33 -7.93
CA PRO A 108 1.06 2.73 -7.89
C PRO A 108 -0.06 3.59 -7.32
N ILE A 109 0.32 4.56 -6.48
CA ILE A 109 -0.58 5.62 -6.00
C ILE A 109 -0.52 6.75 -7.02
N ARG A 110 -1.55 6.86 -7.86
CA ARG A 110 -1.67 7.97 -8.79
C ARG A 110 -2.35 9.14 -8.10
N LEU A 111 -1.79 10.32 -8.32
CA LEU A 111 -2.36 11.55 -7.79
C LEU A 111 -3.63 11.91 -8.56
N THR A 112 -4.64 12.30 -7.82
CA THR A 112 -5.88 12.87 -8.32
C THR A 112 -5.91 14.36 -7.99
N ALA A 113 -6.85 15.11 -8.54
CA ALA A 113 -6.97 16.55 -8.31
C ALA A 113 -6.99 16.92 -6.82
N GLU A 114 -7.62 16.10 -5.97
CA GLU A 114 -7.70 16.31 -4.53
C GLU A 114 -6.35 16.23 -3.82
N CYS A 115 -5.41 15.44 -4.36
CA CYS A 115 -4.06 15.30 -3.80
C CYS A 115 -3.26 16.60 -3.94
N LEU A 116 -3.56 17.38 -5.00
CA LEU A 116 -2.84 18.60 -5.33
C LEU A 116 -3.08 19.72 -4.32
N TYR A 117 -4.11 19.62 -3.49
CA TYR A 117 -4.33 20.54 -2.38
C TYR A 117 -3.12 20.61 -1.44
N CYS A 118 -2.48 19.46 -1.17
CA CYS A 118 -1.28 19.36 -0.33
C CYS A 118 0.00 19.17 -1.14
N HIS A 119 -0.06 18.63 -2.35
CA HIS A 119 1.13 18.22 -3.13
C HIS A 119 1.36 19.04 -4.40
N GLY A 120 0.40 19.87 -4.82
CA GLY A 120 0.48 20.67 -6.06
C GLY A 120 1.26 21.98 -5.89
N ASP A 121 0.81 23.01 -6.59
CA ASP A 121 1.41 24.34 -6.57
C ASP A 121 0.91 25.21 -5.38
N PRO A 122 1.64 26.28 -5.03
CA PRO A 122 2.98 26.63 -5.54
C PRO A 122 4.06 25.78 -4.87
N VAL A 123 5.08 25.36 -5.64
CA VAL A 123 6.26 24.65 -5.12
C VAL A 123 6.88 25.42 -3.97
N GLY A 124 7.21 24.73 -2.87
CA GLY A 124 7.78 25.34 -1.67
C GLY A 124 6.75 25.97 -0.73
N GLY A 125 5.48 26.11 -1.16
CA GLY A 125 4.40 26.58 -0.30
C GLY A 125 4.08 25.60 0.83
N LYS A 126 3.58 26.12 1.96
CA LYS A 126 3.10 25.26 3.05
C LYS A 126 1.67 24.80 2.76
N ASP A 127 1.41 23.53 3.03
CA ASP A 127 0.06 22.99 3.04
C ASP A 127 -0.57 23.00 4.44
N VAL A 128 -1.82 22.59 4.52
CA VAL A 128 -2.61 22.58 5.76
C VAL A 128 -2.08 21.64 6.84
N THR A 129 -1.25 20.66 6.47
CA THR A 129 -0.61 19.74 7.42
C THR A 129 0.77 20.22 7.89
N GLY A 130 1.20 21.41 7.46
CA GLY A 130 2.52 21.96 7.70
C GLY A 130 3.62 21.39 6.77
N GLY A 131 3.25 20.50 5.86
CA GLY A 131 4.15 19.99 4.83
C GLY A 131 4.53 21.05 3.79
N THR A 132 5.47 20.72 2.93
CA THR A 132 5.88 21.59 1.82
C THR A 132 5.36 20.99 0.51
N LYS A 133 4.70 21.83 -0.28
CA LYS A 133 4.19 21.44 -1.60
C LYS A 133 5.33 21.18 -2.57
N GLU A 134 5.27 20.06 -3.25
CA GLU A 134 6.34 19.59 -4.13
C GLU A 134 6.10 19.92 -5.62
N GLY A 135 4.89 20.42 -5.96
CA GLY A 135 4.53 20.78 -7.34
C GLY A 135 4.10 19.60 -8.21
N TRP A 136 3.61 18.53 -7.60
CA TRP A 136 3.10 17.36 -8.30
C TRP A 136 1.90 17.68 -9.19
N ARG A 137 1.67 16.84 -10.19
CA ARG A 137 0.56 16.94 -11.16
C ARG A 137 -0.37 15.74 -11.04
N GLU A 138 -1.59 15.91 -11.49
CA GLU A 138 -2.56 14.83 -11.60
C GLU A 138 -2.05 13.72 -12.54
N GLY A 139 -2.27 12.46 -12.14
CA GLY A 139 -1.83 11.27 -12.87
C GLY A 139 -0.41 10.81 -12.55
N GLU A 140 0.44 11.66 -11.97
CA GLU A 140 1.80 11.27 -11.57
C GLU A 140 1.78 10.23 -10.46
N ILE A 141 2.79 9.35 -10.46
CA ILE A 141 2.93 8.28 -9.46
C ILE A 141 3.67 8.82 -8.25
N HIS A 142 2.97 8.90 -7.12
CA HIS A 142 3.47 9.47 -5.86
C HIS A 142 4.03 8.41 -4.89
N GLY A 143 4.22 7.17 -5.34
CA GLY A 143 4.61 6.03 -4.55
C GLY A 143 3.77 4.81 -4.89
N ALA A 144 3.74 3.81 -4.03
CA ALA A 144 2.90 2.64 -4.24
C ALA A 144 2.31 2.13 -2.92
N PHE A 145 1.11 1.58 -2.94
CA PHE A 145 0.65 0.68 -1.90
C PHE A 145 1.31 -0.68 -2.10
N GLN A 146 1.83 -1.23 -1.03
CA GLN A 146 2.48 -2.55 -1.00
C GLN A 146 1.84 -3.43 0.07
N VAL A 147 1.52 -4.66 -0.33
CA VAL A 147 1.18 -5.75 0.58
C VAL A 147 2.25 -6.83 0.49
N ILE A 148 2.79 -7.22 1.65
CA ILE A 148 3.71 -8.34 1.79
C ILE A 148 2.96 -9.45 2.51
N SER A 149 2.70 -10.56 1.82
CA SER A 149 2.00 -11.72 2.39
C SER A 149 2.97 -12.88 2.60
N SER A 150 2.99 -13.45 3.80
CA SER A 150 3.76 -14.67 4.09
C SER A 150 3.22 -15.87 3.31
N LEU A 151 4.12 -16.71 2.84
CA LEU A 151 3.82 -18.02 2.26
C LEU A 151 4.10 -19.17 3.25
N GLU A 152 4.47 -18.87 4.48
CA GLU A 152 4.90 -19.88 5.45
C GLU A 152 3.83 -20.95 5.70
N GLU A 153 2.58 -20.54 5.95
CA GLU A 153 1.48 -21.49 6.14
C GLU A 153 1.24 -22.36 4.91
N ALA A 154 1.28 -21.76 3.71
CA ALA A 154 1.11 -22.49 2.45
C ALA A 154 2.25 -23.46 2.22
N ASN A 155 3.49 -23.05 2.44
CA ASN A 155 4.68 -23.89 2.32
C ASN A 155 4.63 -25.05 3.30
N ASN A 156 4.24 -24.81 4.56
CA ASN A 156 4.08 -25.83 5.58
C ASN A 156 2.95 -26.82 5.23
N ALA A 157 1.84 -26.35 4.68
CA ALA A 157 0.76 -27.21 4.21
C ALA A 157 1.20 -28.12 3.07
N VAL A 158 1.94 -27.56 2.10
CA VAL A 158 2.52 -28.33 0.98
C VAL A 158 3.52 -29.37 1.48
N ALA A 159 4.39 -28.99 2.42
CA ALA A 159 5.36 -29.92 3.01
C ALA A 159 4.64 -31.08 3.72
N ARG A 160 3.62 -30.82 4.54
CA ARG A 160 2.81 -31.88 5.17
C ARG A 160 2.16 -32.79 4.15
N ALA A 161 1.54 -32.24 3.11
CA ALA A 161 0.90 -33.03 2.06
C ALA A 161 1.90 -33.97 1.34
N ARG A 162 3.10 -33.45 1.02
CA ARG A 162 4.18 -34.26 0.43
C ARG A 162 4.57 -35.44 1.32
N TRP A 163 4.74 -35.22 2.64
CA TRP A 163 5.04 -36.29 3.59
C TRP A 163 3.95 -37.35 3.64
N HIS A 164 2.67 -36.98 3.63
CA HIS A 164 1.57 -37.94 3.59
C HIS A 164 1.61 -38.81 2.33
N VAL A 165 1.90 -38.22 1.17
CA VAL A 165 2.03 -38.99 -0.08
C VAL A 165 3.20 -39.96 -0.01
N VAL A 166 4.38 -39.51 0.47
CA VAL A 166 5.56 -40.36 0.61
C VAL A 166 5.29 -41.55 1.53
N LEU A 167 4.70 -41.28 2.71
CA LEU A 167 4.38 -42.34 3.66
C LEU A 167 3.35 -43.34 3.10
N SER A 168 2.36 -42.87 2.37
CA SER A 168 1.36 -43.75 1.72
C SER A 168 2.00 -44.65 0.69
N VAL A 169 2.90 -44.14 -0.15
CA VAL A 169 3.63 -44.90 -1.14
C VAL A 169 4.53 -45.93 -0.49
N LEU A 170 5.25 -45.56 0.57
CA LEU A 170 6.11 -46.52 1.29
C LEU A 170 5.30 -47.61 1.96
N ALA A 171 4.14 -47.32 2.53
CA ALA A 171 3.26 -48.30 3.12
C ALA A 171 2.73 -49.32 2.08
N THR A 172 2.39 -48.85 0.88
CA THR A 172 1.93 -49.75 -0.21
C THR A 172 3.03 -50.62 -0.81
N LEU A 173 4.28 -50.18 -0.75
CA LEU A 173 5.42 -50.98 -1.24
C LEU A 173 5.91 -52.02 -0.22
N ALA A 174 5.53 -51.88 1.06
CA ALA A 174 5.90 -52.81 2.14
C ALA A 174 4.93 -53.96 2.34
N CYS A 175 3.79 -53.98 1.64
CA CYS A 175 2.80 -55.05 1.63
C CYS A 175 2.98 -55.94 0.39
#